data_0c298b69d96c34a7c878cb60632fc53f
#
_entry.id   0c298b69d96c34a7c878cb60632fc53f
#
_cell.length_a   1.000
_cell.length_b   1.000
_cell.length_c   1.000
_cell.angle_alpha   90.00
_cell.angle_beta   90.00
_cell.angle_gamma   90.00
#
_symmetry.space_group_name_H-M   'P 1'
#
loop_
_entity.id
_entity.type
_entity.pdbx_description
1 polymer ?
#
loop_
_entity_poly.entity_id
_entity_poly.type
_entity_poly.pdbx_seq_one_letter_code
_entity_poly.pdbx_strand_id
1 'polypeptide(L)'
;MVLEVAVLDVKSGFESDFETAFGTAQHIITGMDGYVSHQLQRCLEKRSRYILLVTWRTLEDHTVGFRGSDRYQEWRRMLHHFYDPFPEVEHYTAVFPASA
;
A
#
# COMPACT_ATOMS: atom_id res chain seq x y z
N MET A 1 -13.23 3.35 -10.41
CA MET A 1 -12.30 3.02 -9.31
C MET A 1 -10.87 3.12 -9.77
N VAL A 2 -9.97 3.32 -8.83
CA VAL A 2 -8.55 3.51 -9.11
C VAL A 2 -7.76 2.50 -8.30
N LEU A 3 -6.76 1.87 -8.92
CA LEU A 3 -5.85 0.96 -8.25
C LEU A 3 -4.54 1.67 -7.93
N GLU A 4 -4.23 1.77 -6.66
CA GLU A 4 -2.91 2.20 -6.19
C GLU A 4 -1.97 1.00 -6.20
N VAL A 5 -0.78 1.15 -6.78
CA VAL A 5 0.25 0.10 -6.82
C VAL A 5 1.54 0.66 -6.27
N ALA A 6 2.08 0.00 -5.26
CA ALA A 6 3.38 0.34 -4.68
C ALA A 6 4.25 -0.91 -4.60
N VAL A 7 5.42 -0.87 -5.21
CA VAL A 7 6.44 -1.92 -5.06
C VAL A 7 7.28 -1.55 -3.85
N LEU A 8 7.28 -2.42 -2.84
CA LEU A 8 7.90 -2.17 -1.55
C LEU A 8 9.15 -3.05 -1.42
N ASP A 9 10.32 -2.46 -1.53
CA ASP A 9 11.57 -3.16 -1.25
C ASP A 9 11.91 -2.95 0.21
N VAL A 10 11.70 -3.99 1.01
CA VAL A 10 11.95 -3.97 2.45
C VAL A 10 13.42 -4.26 2.70
N LYS A 11 14.02 -3.60 3.67
CA LYS A 11 15.40 -3.84 4.07
C LYS A 11 15.59 -5.31 4.43
N SER A 12 16.67 -5.91 3.91
CA SER A 12 16.96 -7.33 4.12
C SER A 12 17.07 -7.65 5.61
N GLY A 13 16.40 -8.71 6.02
CA GLY A 13 16.36 -9.14 7.42
C GLY A 13 15.18 -8.56 8.21
N PHE A 14 14.44 -7.60 7.63
CA PHE A 14 13.31 -6.96 8.31
C PHE A 14 11.95 -7.40 7.78
N GLU A 15 11.90 -8.47 6.98
CA GLU A 15 10.66 -8.95 6.37
C GLU A 15 9.60 -9.29 7.40
N SER A 16 9.97 -10.04 8.43
CA SER A 16 9.04 -10.45 9.48
C SER A 16 8.53 -9.24 10.28
N ASP A 17 9.40 -8.32 10.63
CA ASP A 17 9.02 -7.11 11.36
C ASP A 17 8.09 -6.23 10.51
N PHE A 18 8.38 -6.13 9.21
CA PHE A 18 7.51 -5.39 8.28
C PHE A 18 6.11 -6.01 8.22
N GLU A 19 6.02 -7.34 8.09
CA GLU A 19 4.72 -8.02 8.02
C GLU A 19 3.92 -7.82 9.29
N THR A 20 4.56 -7.87 10.44
CA THR A 20 3.91 -7.60 11.73
C THR A 20 3.39 -6.16 11.79
N ALA A 21 4.24 -5.20 11.40
CA ALA A 21 3.85 -3.79 11.38
C ALA A 21 2.71 -3.52 10.40
N PHE A 22 2.76 -4.13 9.20
CA PHE A 22 1.69 -3.99 8.22
C PHE A 22 0.38 -4.58 8.71
N GLY A 23 0.43 -5.71 9.41
CA GLY A 23 -0.75 -6.32 10.01
C GLY A 23 -1.53 -5.36 10.91
N THR A 24 -0.83 -4.49 11.63
CA THR A 24 -1.45 -3.43 12.44
C THR A 24 -1.81 -2.21 11.58
N ALA A 25 -0.88 -1.74 10.77
CA ALA A 25 -1.05 -0.50 9.99
C ALA A 25 -2.20 -0.58 8.98
N GLN A 26 -2.50 -1.78 8.44
CA GLN A 26 -3.58 -1.93 7.46
C GLN A 26 -4.94 -1.45 7.97
N HIS A 27 -5.16 -1.48 9.28
CA HIS A 27 -6.42 -1.00 9.86
C HIS A 27 -6.58 0.53 9.72
N ILE A 28 -5.51 1.24 9.44
CA ILE A 28 -5.56 2.68 9.18
C ILE A 28 -6.26 2.94 7.85
N ILE A 29 -5.84 2.24 6.78
CA ILE A 29 -6.42 2.50 5.45
C ILE A 29 -7.85 1.99 5.34
N THR A 30 -8.19 0.91 6.03
CA THR A 30 -9.56 0.36 5.96
C THR A 30 -10.60 1.31 6.52
N GLY A 31 -10.22 2.25 7.37
CA GLY A 31 -11.12 3.25 7.94
C GLY A 31 -11.22 4.54 7.13
N MET A 32 -10.51 4.66 6.00
CA MET A 32 -10.50 5.89 5.22
C MET A 32 -11.67 5.95 4.25
N ASP A 33 -12.17 7.17 4.04
CA ASP A 33 -13.20 7.43 3.03
C ASP A 33 -12.66 7.04 1.64
N GLY A 34 -13.49 6.36 0.87
CA GLY A 34 -13.14 5.93 -0.48
C GLY A 34 -12.34 4.64 -0.56
N TYR A 35 -11.90 4.10 0.57
CA TYR A 35 -11.26 2.79 0.57
C TYR A 35 -12.25 1.70 0.13
N VAL A 36 -11.79 0.79 -0.73
CA VAL A 36 -12.59 -0.34 -1.21
C VAL A 36 -11.98 -1.66 -0.75
N SER A 37 -10.72 -1.91 -1.09
CA SER A 37 -10.04 -3.17 -0.77
C SER A 37 -8.54 -2.99 -0.88
N HIS A 38 -7.79 -3.94 -0.31
CA HIS A 38 -6.35 -3.97 -0.49
C HIS A 38 -5.80 -5.38 -0.41
N GLN A 39 -4.60 -5.54 -0.94
CA GLN A 39 -3.80 -6.74 -0.79
C GLN A 39 -2.35 -6.35 -0.60
N LEU A 40 -1.65 -7.06 0.27
CA LEU A 40 -0.19 -7.06 0.31
C LEU A 40 0.27 -8.43 -0.12
N GLN A 41 1.08 -8.50 -1.18
CA GLN A 41 1.61 -9.76 -1.70
C GLN A 41 3.12 -9.75 -1.61
N ARG A 42 3.72 -10.92 -1.33
CA ARG A 42 5.17 -11.08 -1.35
C ARG A 42 5.61 -11.57 -2.72
N CYS A 43 6.69 -10.99 -3.24
CA CYS A 43 7.31 -11.47 -4.47
C CYS A 43 7.91 -12.87 -4.23
N LEU A 44 7.68 -13.79 -5.17
CA LEU A 44 8.24 -15.14 -5.07
C LEU A 44 9.71 -15.17 -5.46
N GLU A 45 10.12 -14.34 -6.42
CA GLU A 45 11.49 -14.31 -6.93
C GLU A 45 12.42 -13.46 -6.06
N LYS A 46 11.89 -12.46 -5.37
CA LYS A 46 12.67 -11.52 -4.53
C LYS A 46 12.13 -11.53 -3.12
N ARG A 47 12.89 -12.13 -2.22
CA ARG A 47 12.47 -12.41 -0.85
C ARG A 47 12.03 -11.17 -0.06
N SER A 48 12.66 -10.02 -0.30
CA SER A 48 12.39 -8.81 0.47
C SER A 48 11.46 -7.84 -0.25
N ARG A 49 10.91 -8.23 -1.39
CA ARG A 49 10.01 -7.39 -2.17
C ARG A 49 8.57 -7.78 -1.95
N TYR A 50 7.73 -6.75 -1.76
CA TYR A 50 6.29 -6.88 -1.66
C TYR A 50 5.64 -5.96 -2.68
N ILE A 51 4.38 -6.22 -2.99
CA ILE A 51 3.54 -5.31 -3.76
C ILE A 51 2.28 -5.01 -2.95
N LEU A 52 2.01 -3.72 -2.79
CA LEU A 52 0.79 -3.24 -2.16
C LEU A 52 -0.18 -2.79 -3.24
N LEU A 53 -1.38 -3.34 -3.20
CA LEU A 53 -2.47 -3.04 -4.13
C LEU A 53 -3.63 -2.51 -3.31
N VAL A 54 -4.02 -1.26 -3.53
CA VAL A 54 -5.17 -0.67 -2.83
C VAL A 54 -6.15 -0.14 -3.86
N THR A 55 -7.41 -0.56 -3.76
CA THR A 55 -8.47 -0.01 -4.59
C THR A 55 -9.17 1.12 -3.85
N TRP A 56 -9.24 2.29 -4.50
CA TRP A 56 -9.91 3.49 -4.02
C TRP A 56 -11.06 3.84 -4.96
N ARG A 57 -12.12 4.45 -4.43
CA ARG A 57 -13.23 4.93 -5.28
C ARG A 57 -12.76 5.99 -6.27
N THR A 58 -11.93 6.94 -5.80
CA THR A 58 -11.37 8.00 -6.65
C THR A 58 -9.88 8.16 -6.37
N LEU A 59 -9.18 8.77 -7.31
CA LEU A 59 -7.77 9.12 -7.13
C LEU A 59 -7.59 10.07 -5.96
N GLU A 60 -8.47 11.04 -5.80
CA GLU A 60 -8.39 12.07 -4.76
C GLU A 60 -8.60 11.49 -3.37
N ASP A 61 -9.37 10.44 -3.23
CA ASP A 61 -9.52 9.75 -1.93
C ASP A 61 -8.16 9.29 -1.40
N HIS A 62 -7.27 8.86 -2.28
CA HIS A 62 -5.91 8.50 -1.89
C HIS A 62 -4.99 9.71 -1.80
N THR A 63 -4.86 10.48 -2.89
CA THR A 63 -3.81 11.50 -3.01
C THR A 63 -4.08 12.74 -2.18
N VAL A 64 -5.34 13.04 -1.89
CA VAL A 64 -5.75 14.18 -1.08
C VAL A 64 -6.31 13.72 0.26
N GLY A 65 -7.30 12.85 0.24
CA GLY A 65 -7.98 12.41 1.46
C GLY A 65 -7.05 11.68 2.41
N PHE A 66 -6.44 10.59 1.97
CA PHE A 66 -5.56 9.81 2.82
C PHE A 66 -4.24 10.52 3.08
N ARG A 67 -3.52 10.93 2.03
CA ARG A 67 -2.21 11.58 2.18
C ARG A 67 -2.27 12.90 2.94
N GLY A 68 -3.40 13.59 2.92
CA GLY A 68 -3.60 14.82 3.66
C GLY A 68 -4.10 14.64 5.09
N SER A 69 -4.27 13.40 5.55
CA SER A 69 -4.87 13.10 6.85
C SER A 69 -3.83 12.83 7.94
N ASP A 70 -4.24 12.97 9.19
CA ASP A 70 -3.41 12.59 10.34
C ASP A 70 -3.16 11.08 10.36
N ARG A 71 -4.11 10.29 9.85
CA ARG A 71 -3.99 8.85 9.75
C ARG A 71 -2.82 8.44 8.85
N TYR A 72 -2.56 9.21 7.78
CA TYR A 72 -1.40 8.96 6.93
C TYR A 72 -0.08 9.15 7.68
N GLN A 73 0.00 10.09 8.62
CA GLN A 73 1.21 10.29 9.42
C GLN A 73 1.50 9.08 10.31
N GLU A 74 0.46 8.43 10.86
CA GLU A 74 0.62 7.17 11.59
C GLU A 74 1.11 6.05 10.67
N TRP A 75 0.47 5.90 9.51
CA TRP A 75 0.84 4.92 8.47
C TRP A 75 2.31 5.06 8.10
N ARG A 76 2.71 6.28 7.81
CA ARG A 76 4.08 6.62 7.44
C ARG A 76 5.07 6.26 8.54
N ARG A 77 4.76 6.60 9.77
CA ARG A 77 5.61 6.33 10.93
C ARG A 77 5.80 4.83 11.16
N MET A 78 4.77 4.05 10.91
CA MET A 78 4.82 2.61 11.12
C MET A 78 5.57 1.86 10.03
N LEU A 79 5.58 2.38 8.78
CA LEU A 79 5.99 1.58 7.62
C LEU A 79 7.17 2.14 6.84
N HIS A 80 7.32 3.47 6.72
CA HIS A 80 8.26 4.03 5.75
C HIS A 80 9.72 3.73 6.05
N HIS A 81 10.07 3.51 7.31
CA HIS A 81 11.45 3.20 7.70
C HIS A 81 11.92 1.80 7.25
N PHE A 82 10.99 0.94 6.84
CA PHE A 82 11.34 -0.38 6.34
C PHE A 82 11.85 -0.37 4.89
N TYR A 83 11.61 0.69 4.12
CA TYR A 83 11.82 0.68 2.69
C TYR A 83 13.20 1.19 2.29
N ASP A 84 13.82 0.48 1.30
CA ASP A 84 15.06 0.89 0.67
C ASP A 84 15.17 0.19 -0.70
N PRO A 85 15.07 0.93 -1.81
CA PRO A 85 14.79 2.36 -1.93
C PRO A 85 13.35 2.72 -1.54
N PHE A 86 13.09 4.01 -1.36
CA PHE A 86 11.73 4.48 -1.08
C PHE A 86 10.85 4.19 -2.30
N PRO A 87 9.63 3.64 -2.11
CA PRO A 87 8.82 3.21 -3.23
C PRO A 87 8.22 4.37 -4.02
N GLU A 88 8.09 4.16 -5.32
CA GLU A 88 7.23 4.97 -6.17
C GLU A 88 5.83 4.38 -6.14
N VAL A 89 4.83 5.24 -6.07
CA VAL A 89 3.42 4.85 -6.05
C VAL A 89 2.79 5.30 -7.36
N GLU A 90 2.15 4.36 -8.05
CA GLU A 90 1.46 4.61 -9.30
C GLU A 90 0.00 4.24 -9.18
N HIS A 91 -0.83 4.86 -10.01
CA HIS A 91 -2.27 4.62 -10.03
C HIS A 91 -2.69 4.12 -11.40
N TYR A 92 -3.59 3.15 -11.41
CA TYR A 92 -4.04 2.48 -12.62
C TYR A 92 -5.55 2.43 -12.65
N THR A 93 -6.10 2.49 -13.86
CA THR A 93 -7.51 2.25 -14.10
C THR A 93 -7.67 1.16 -15.16
N ALA A 94 -8.72 0.37 -15.04
CA ALA A 94 -8.93 -0.75 -15.95
C ALA A 94 -9.25 -0.25 -17.35
N VAL A 95 -8.52 -0.78 -18.35
CA VAL A 95 -8.84 -0.56 -19.78
C VAL A 95 -9.71 -1.70 -20.29
N PHE A 96 -9.35 -2.93 -19.90
CA PHE A 96 -10.13 -4.13 -20.23
C PHE A 96 -10.44 -4.88 -18.95
N PRO A 97 -11.48 -4.48 -18.20
CA PRO A 97 -11.88 -5.24 -17.02
C PRO A 97 -12.47 -6.58 -17.46
N ALA A 98 -12.00 -7.66 -16.83
CA ALA A 98 -12.46 -8.99 -17.15
C ALA A 98 -12.55 -9.83 -15.89
N SER A 99 -13.49 -10.80 -15.91
CA SER A 99 -13.60 -11.84 -14.89
C SER A 99 -13.75 -13.20 -15.56
N ALA A 100 -13.31 -14.23 -14.87
CA ALA A 100 -13.44 -15.59 -15.37
C ALA A 100 -14.90 -16.05 -15.41
#